data_8937eb9eb4f1bec2b69ee7cb6b200e14
#
_entry.id   8937eb9eb4f1bec2b69ee7cb6b200e14
#
_cell.length_a   1.000
_cell.length_b   1.000
_cell.length_c   1.000
_cell.angle_alpha   90.00
_cell.angle_beta   90.00
_cell.angle_gamma   90.00
#
_symmetry.space_group_name_H-M   'P 1'
#
loop_
_entity.id
_entity.type
_entity.pdbx_description
1 polymer ?
#
loop_
_entity_poly.entity_id
_entity_poly.type
_entity_poly.pdbx_seq_one_letter_code
_entity_poly.pdbx_strand_id
1 'polypeptide(L)'
;MAASARDVSSAEARRAYEAEFEALFASIPFTPPRVLAQRFVRLDTRLDAGMAEVKSAMLVPSLLTTDEDAALGRWIHRQHAELARIGCEIVVAALDDAQVDDAMGLRLVAVSLLHLGEAVKWELIEGRAGRRDYAALHELARIALGRGWLHSPCGVVVDRIERAAMIDALYFRALLLDRFTSGSLSRQQVEVLDAFLWEWTPWLMALEEPRGAVMRADLDSDHGLRYGPGRPGEPCLYVSLPALEAQRQAVVEAFHAGRVVPARGRAAEIRLEAHVAVLSHLRRTLLGDEVRAPREPAEVATVEAWVGLKDITGLLELESHPQGLADATFEAAGSTDAYEQVYERPQRRLEVLDASESGWRLEARGAFAAGLVVGELVGLRFHPRTPVVLACVVRCVRRAEGEGLEVGVERLSHPRLAARPCNLRSDARDQGTYLFVPGEDESGRHDAFVVPYRLLESNERFRTVRGGRDFALAFNRVRRRGRGWALAGYEMVDASPWEIVIA
;
A
#
# COMPACT_ATOMS: atom_id res chain seq x y z
N MET A 1 -15.71 23.57 6.40
CA MET A 1 -16.38 23.38 7.70
C MET A 1 -16.63 21.91 8.07
N ALA A 2 -16.87 20.98 7.14
CA ALA A 2 -17.03 19.54 7.44
C ALA A 2 -15.72 18.82 7.85
N ALA A 3 -14.56 19.26 7.41
CA ALA A 3 -13.26 18.73 7.80
C ALA A 3 -12.95 18.99 9.29
N SER A 4 -13.24 20.17 9.79
CA SER A 4 -12.98 20.59 11.17
C SER A 4 -13.73 19.77 12.25
N ALA A 5 -14.94 19.29 11.96
CA ALA A 5 -15.72 18.49 12.91
C ALA A 5 -15.21 17.03 13.00
N ARG A 6 -14.67 16.47 11.91
CA ARG A 6 -14.04 15.14 11.89
C ARG A 6 -12.71 15.14 12.64
N ASP A 7 -11.92 16.20 12.50
CA ASP A 7 -10.62 16.34 13.16
C ASP A 7 -10.76 16.42 14.69
N VAL A 8 -11.79 17.11 15.20
CA VAL A 8 -12.06 17.21 16.64
C VAL A 8 -12.50 15.85 17.20
N SER A 9 -13.40 15.12 16.50
CA SER A 9 -13.86 13.79 16.93
C SER A 9 -12.72 12.76 16.97
N SER A 10 -11.81 12.79 16.02
CA SER A 10 -10.68 11.87 16.00
C SER A 10 -9.65 12.16 17.11
N ALA A 11 -9.45 13.42 17.44
CA ALA A 11 -8.54 13.84 18.52
C ALA A 11 -9.09 13.53 19.92
N GLU A 12 -10.41 13.59 20.11
CA GLU A 12 -11.05 13.21 21.37
C GLU A 12 -11.05 11.69 21.57
N ALA A 13 -11.42 10.93 20.53
CA ALA A 13 -11.36 9.47 20.55
C ALA A 13 -9.93 8.97 20.85
N ARG A 14 -8.92 9.61 20.25
CA ARG A 14 -7.52 9.32 20.50
C ARG A 14 -7.10 9.58 21.94
N ARG A 15 -7.45 10.72 22.52
CA ARG A 15 -7.14 11.06 23.92
C ARG A 15 -7.81 10.12 24.91
N ALA A 16 -9.08 9.76 24.67
CA ALA A 16 -9.79 8.80 25.50
C ALA A 16 -9.13 7.42 25.45
N TYR A 17 -8.72 6.98 24.26
CA TYR A 17 -7.97 5.76 24.06
C TYR A 17 -6.64 5.77 24.82
N GLU A 18 -5.83 6.83 24.66
CA GLU A 18 -4.52 6.97 25.29
C GLU A 18 -4.66 6.90 26.83
N ALA A 19 -5.66 7.56 27.41
CA ALA A 19 -5.89 7.53 28.84
C ALA A 19 -6.30 6.13 29.35
N GLU A 20 -7.16 5.39 28.65
CA GLU A 20 -7.52 4.03 29.05
C GLU A 20 -6.35 3.06 28.91
N PHE A 21 -5.53 3.24 27.88
CA PHE A 21 -4.33 2.45 27.65
C PHE A 21 -3.28 2.68 28.74
N GLU A 22 -3.00 3.93 29.09
CA GLU A 22 -2.07 4.29 30.17
C GLU A 22 -2.54 3.72 31.52
N ALA A 23 -3.84 3.76 31.82
CA ALA A 23 -4.41 3.21 33.02
C ALA A 23 -4.25 1.66 33.10
N LEU A 24 -4.40 0.96 31.98
CA LEU A 24 -4.12 -0.48 31.92
C LEU A 24 -2.64 -0.75 32.20
N PHE A 25 -1.75 -0.07 31.48
CA PHE A 25 -0.32 -0.25 31.56
C PHE A 25 0.20 -0.03 33.00
N ALA A 26 -0.22 1.04 33.64
CA ALA A 26 0.14 1.35 35.03
C ALA A 26 -0.36 0.28 36.03
N SER A 27 -1.37 -0.50 35.70
CA SER A 27 -1.94 -1.53 36.57
C SER A 27 -1.23 -2.89 36.49
N ILE A 28 -0.43 -3.15 35.44
CA ILE A 28 0.20 -4.47 35.20
C ILE A 28 0.98 -4.97 36.41
N PRO A 29 1.91 -4.20 37.02
CA PRO A 29 2.77 -4.71 38.13
C PRO A 29 2.02 -5.08 39.41
N PHE A 30 0.79 -4.58 39.58
CA PHE A 30 0.06 -4.65 40.85
C PHE A 30 -1.23 -5.47 40.78
N THR A 31 -1.53 -6.04 39.61
CA THR A 31 -2.81 -6.72 39.36
C THR A 31 -2.58 -8.21 39.17
N PRO A 32 -3.33 -9.10 39.89
CA PRO A 32 -3.25 -10.53 39.67
C PRO A 32 -3.48 -10.92 38.21
N PRO A 33 -2.78 -11.93 37.62
CA PRO A 33 -2.86 -12.29 36.21
C PRO A 33 -4.29 -12.53 35.71
N ARG A 34 -5.11 -13.22 36.49
CA ARG A 34 -6.54 -13.45 36.17
C ARG A 34 -7.32 -12.14 35.98
N VAL A 35 -7.15 -11.19 36.91
CA VAL A 35 -7.88 -9.90 36.84
C VAL A 35 -7.34 -9.07 35.70
N LEU A 36 -6.04 -9.11 35.45
CA LEU A 36 -5.37 -8.44 34.36
C LEU A 36 -5.86 -8.98 32.99
N ALA A 37 -5.94 -10.31 32.87
CA ALA A 37 -6.48 -10.99 31.71
C ALA A 37 -7.91 -10.51 31.36
N GLN A 38 -8.79 -10.49 32.36
CA GLN A 38 -10.16 -10.02 32.19
C GLN A 38 -10.23 -8.54 31.81
N ARG A 39 -9.38 -7.69 32.41
CA ARG A 39 -9.31 -6.27 32.06
C ARG A 39 -8.81 -6.04 30.63
N PHE A 40 -7.78 -6.76 30.24
CA PHE A 40 -7.20 -6.66 28.89
C PHE A 40 -8.22 -7.02 27.82
N VAL A 41 -8.89 -8.16 27.95
CA VAL A 41 -9.93 -8.61 27.00
C VAL A 41 -11.11 -7.64 26.91
N ARG A 42 -11.54 -7.06 28.05
CA ARG A 42 -12.61 -6.03 28.05
C ARG A 42 -12.16 -4.74 27.41
N LEU A 43 -10.93 -4.33 27.67
CA LEU A 43 -10.36 -3.10 27.14
C LEU A 43 -10.19 -3.20 25.62
N ASP A 44 -9.70 -4.35 25.11
CA ASP A 44 -9.58 -4.61 23.66
C ASP A 44 -10.86 -4.29 22.92
N THR A 45 -12.02 -4.82 23.38
CA THR A 45 -13.31 -4.56 22.73
C THR A 45 -13.71 -3.08 22.73
N ARG A 46 -13.36 -2.33 23.78
CA ARG A 46 -13.66 -0.89 23.86
C ARG A 46 -12.74 -0.06 23.01
N LEU A 47 -11.47 -0.42 22.99
CA LEU A 47 -10.44 0.28 22.21
C LEU A 47 -10.62 0.10 20.71
N ASP A 48 -11.05 -1.08 20.26
CA ASP A 48 -11.34 -1.34 18.85
C ASP A 48 -12.36 -0.34 18.29
N ALA A 49 -13.39 -0.02 19.08
CA ALA A 49 -14.41 0.94 18.67
C ALA A 49 -13.84 2.36 18.42
N GLY A 50 -12.94 2.84 19.26
CA GLY A 50 -12.27 4.13 19.09
C GLY A 50 -11.28 4.13 17.92
N MET A 51 -10.52 3.04 17.76
CA MET A 51 -9.56 2.90 16.67
C MET A 51 -10.21 2.77 15.28
N ALA A 52 -11.38 2.15 15.18
CA ALA A 52 -12.08 1.95 13.92
C ALA A 52 -12.35 3.27 13.17
N GLU A 53 -12.71 4.34 13.89
CA GLU A 53 -12.93 5.67 13.28
C GLU A 53 -11.64 6.26 12.72
N VAL A 54 -10.56 6.19 13.48
CA VAL A 54 -9.26 6.68 13.08
C VAL A 54 -8.73 5.92 11.86
N LYS A 55 -8.85 4.60 11.87
CA LYS A 55 -8.47 3.72 10.77
C LYS A 55 -9.26 4.03 9.48
N SER A 56 -10.58 4.27 9.60
CA SER A 56 -11.42 4.63 8.45
C SER A 56 -11.02 5.97 7.83
N ALA A 57 -10.67 6.96 8.65
CA ALA A 57 -10.21 8.26 8.15
C ALA A 57 -8.94 8.15 7.28
N MET A 58 -8.05 7.21 7.61
CA MET A 58 -6.81 6.98 6.85
C MET A 58 -6.99 6.29 5.49
N LEU A 59 -8.11 5.60 5.28
CA LEU A 59 -8.38 4.92 4.00
C LEU A 59 -9.11 5.80 2.98
N VAL A 60 -9.63 6.94 3.42
CA VAL A 60 -10.18 7.94 2.50
C VAL A 60 -9.05 8.43 1.61
N PRO A 61 -9.20 8.42 0.26
CA PRO A 61 -8.20 8.91 -0.64
C PRO A 61 -7.98 10.41 -0.38
N SER A 62 -7.00 10.77 0.43
CA SER A 62 -6.53 12.15 0.51
C SER A 62 -5.64 12.39 -0.71
N LEU A 63 -5.84 13.52 -1.40
CA LEU A 63 -5.02 13.93 -2.54
C LEU A 63 -3.56 14.23 -2.13
N LEU A 64 -3.29 14.32 -0.83
CA LEU A 64 -1.98 14.58 -0.25
C LEU A 64 -1.76 13.64 0.94
N THR A 65 -0.67 12.89 0.92
CA THR A 65 -0.11 12.33 2.16
C THR A 65 0.51 13.50 2.90
N THR A 66 -0.20 14.01 3.89
CA THR A 66 0.36 14.99 4.81
C THR A 66 1.26 14.26 5.81
N ASP A 67 2.21 14.96 6.41
CA ASP A 67 2.98 14.44 7.55
C ASP A 67 2.07 13.97 8.68
N GLU A 68 0.86 14.53 8.78
CA GLU A 68 -0.19 14.16 9.72
C GLU A 68 -0.73 12.76 9.45
N ASP A 69 -1.02 12.40 8.18
CA ASP A 69 -1.45 11.04 7.81
C ASP A 69 -0.39 10.00 8.20
N ALA A 70 0.88 10.30 7.91
CA ALA A 70 1.99 9.41 8.26
C ALA A 70 2.17 9.31 9.79
N ALA A 71 1.99 10.41 10.53
CA ALA A 71 2.03 10.42 11.98
C ALA A 71 0.91 9.57 12.58
N LEU A 72 -0.30 9.64 11.98
CA LEU A 72 -1.45 8.87 12.42
C LEU A 72 -1.27 7.36 12.18
N GLY A 73 -0.75 6.95 11.02
CA GLY A 73 -0.43 5.55 10.74
C GLY A 73 0.60 5.00 11.71
N ARG A 74 1.69 5.76 11.96
CA ARG A 74 2.69 5.38 12.98
C ARG A 74 2.09 5.26 14.37
N TRP A 75 1.13 6.10 14.70
CA TRP A 75 0.44 6.03 15.99
C TRP A 75 -0.38 4.74 16.08
N ILE A 76 -1.21 4.41 15.08
CA ILE A 76 -2.02 3.18 15.06
C ILE A 76 -1.12 1.94 15.17
N HIS A 77 -0.06 1.89 14.36
CA HIS A 77 0.91 0.79 14.43
C HIS A 77 1.48 0.63 15.85
N ARG A 78 1.93 1.72 16.47
CA ARG A 78 2.49 1.69 17.82
C ARG A 78 1.48 1.17 18.85
N GLN A 79 0.21 1.60 18.77
CA GLN A 79 -0.81 1.14 19.71
C GLN A 79 -1.04 -0.37 19.59
N HIS A 80 -1.15 -0.92 18.38
CA HIS A 80 -1.29 -2.36 18.20
C HIS A 80 -0.04 -3.14 18.65
N ALA A 81 1.15 -2.63 18.36
CA ALA A 81 2.41 -3.26 18.79
C ALA A 81 2.53 -3.31 20.34
N GLU A 82 2.15 -2.24 21.02
CA GLU A 82 2.15 -2.20 22.49
C GLU A 82 1.07 -3.12 23.10
N LEU A 83 -0.14 -3.14 22.52
CA LEU A 83 -1.19 -4.08 22.95
C LEU A 83 -0.74 -5.53 22.76
N ALA A 84 -0.09 -5.84 21.64
CA ALA A 84 0.47 -7.15 21.39
C ALA A 84 1.52 -7.54 22.43
N ARG A 85 2.46 -6.63 22.72
CA ARG A 85 3.49 -6.85 23.76
C ARG A 85 2.88 -7.13 25.12
N ILE A 86 1.95 -6.27 25.56
CA ILE A 86 1.24 -6.44 26.84
C ILE A 86 0.45 -7.76 26.83
N GLY A 87 -0.25 -8.07 25.75
CA GLY A 87 -0.99 -9.31 25.59
C GLY A 87 -0.10 -10.54 25.74
N CYS A 88 1.08 -10.56 25.14
CA CYS A 88 2.05 -11.65 25.28
C CYS A 88 2.53 -11.80 26.73
N GLU A 89 2.86 -10.70 27.43
CA GLU A 89 3.24 -10.73 28.85
C GLU A 89 2.13 -11.29 29.72
N ILE A 90 0.87 -10.88 29.48
CA ILE A 90 -0.30 -11.37 30.21
C ILE A 90 -0.54 -12.87 29.92
N VAL A 91 -0.39 -13.31 28.65
CA VAL A 91 -0.53 -14.73 28.28
C VAL A 91 0.44 -15.58 29.07
N VAL A 92 1.73 -15.23 29.11
CA VAL A 92 2.75 -15.99 29.85
C VAL A 92 2.39 -16.04 31.33
N ALA A 93 2.09 -14.90 31.95
CA ALA A 93 1.74 -14.85 33.37
C ALA A 93 0.43 -15.59 33.69
N ALA A 94 -0.57 -15.53 32.80
CA ALA A 94 -1.88 -16.16 33.01
C ALA A 94 -1.84 -17.68 32.85
N LEU A 95 -0.97 -18.21 31.98
CA LEU A 95 -0.83 -19.67 31.81
C LEU A 95 -0.17 -20.40 32.99
N ASP A 96 0.58 -19.66 33.78
CA ASP A 96 1.17 -20.16 35.03
C ASP A 96 0.19 -20.04 36.21
N ASP A 97 -0.91 -19.30 36.07
CA ASP A 97 -1.91 -19.12 37.12
C ASP A 97 -3.03 -20.16 36.99
N ALA A 98 -3.09 -21.11 37.94
CA ALA A 98 -4.11 -22.15 37.97
C ALA A 98 -5.59 -21.62 38.07
N GLN A 99 -5.77 -20.32 38.31
CA GLN A 99 -7.09 -19.70 38.36
C GLN A 99 -7.57 -19.17 36.98
N VAL A 100 -6.73 -19.21 35.96
CA VAL A 100 -7.08 -18.87 34.61
C VAL A 100 -7.52 -20.11 33.87
N ASP A 101 -8.80 -20.16 33.47
CA ASP A 101 -9.35 -21.28 32.70
C ASP A 101 -8.86 -21.28 31.24
N ASP A 102 -8.98 -22.42 30.58
CA ASP A 102 -8.60 -22.60 29.18
C ASP A 102 -9.33 -21.65 28.22
N ALA A 103 -10.58 -21.32 28.52
CA ALA A 103 -11.36 -20.40 27.67
C ALA A 103 -10.80 -18.97 27.72
N MET A 104 -10.38 -18.52 28.89
CA MET A 104 -9.72 -17.23 29.05
C MET A 104 -8.33 -17.24 28.42
N GLY A 105 -7.55 -18.32 28.61
CA GLY A 105 -6.24 -18.50 27.98
C GLY A 105 -6.32 -18.45 26.46
N LEU A 106 -7.24 -19.20 25.87
CA LEU A 106 -7.53 -19.19 24.43
C LEU A 106 -7.86 -17.78 23.93
N ARG A 107 -8.72 -17.06 24.64
CA ARG A 107 -9.12 -15.71 24.26
C ARG A 107 -7.98 -14.71 24.35
N LEU A 108 -7.11 -14.83 25.35
CA LEU A 108 -5.90 -14.01 25.47
C LEU A 108 -4.94 -14.23 24.30
N VAL A 109 -4.68 -15.50 23.94
CA VAL A 109 -3.86 -15.83 22.76
C VAL A 109 -4.47 -15.26 21.50
N ALA A 110 -5.79 -15.39 21.31
CA ALA A 110 -6.49 -14.87 20.15
C ALA A 110 -6.37 -13.35 20.01
N VAL A 111 -6.61 -12.59 21.09
CA VAL A 111 -6.52 -11.13 21.10
C VAL A 111 -5.07 -10.67 20.87
N SER A 112 -4.10 -11.36 21.48
CA SER A 112 -2.68 -11.04 21.27
C SER A 112 -2.22 -11.28 19.83
N LEU A 113 -2.63 -12.40 19.22
CA LEU A 113 -2.39 -12.67 17.79
C LEU A 113 -3.07 -11.67 16.89
N LEU A 114 -4.29 -11.25 17.23
CA LEU A 114 -4.98 -10.20 16.50
C LEU A 114 -4.18 -8.89 16.47
N HIS A 115 -3.71 -8.44 17.63
CA HIS A 115 -2.92 -7.21 17.71
C HIS A 115 -1.57 -7.32 17.02
N LEU A 116 -0.89 -8.46 17.07
CA LEU A 116 0.33 -8.72 16.30
C LEU A 116 0.02 -8.62 14.79
N GLY A 117 -1.07 -9.23 14.33
CA GLY A 117 -1.50 -9.15 12.93
C GLY A 117 -1.84 -7.73 12.48
N GLU A 118 -2.53 -6.96 13.32
CA GLU A 118 -2.82 -5.55 13.05
C GLU A 118 -1.54 -4.70 13.07
N ALA A 119 -0.59 -4.95 13.97
CA ALA A 119 0.70 -4.26 13.97
C ALA A 119 1.46 -4.51 12.67
N VAL A 120 1.52 -5.76 12.20
CA VAL A 120 2.10 -6.13 10.88
C VAL A 120 1.39 -5.38 9.76
N LYS A 121 0.05 -5.38 9.73
CA LYS A 121 -0.76 -4.68 8.73
C LYS A 121 -0.42 -3.20 8.66
N TRP A 122 -0.42 -2.51 9.79
CA TRP A 122 -0.17 -1.07 9.83
C TRP A 122 1.28 -0.71 9.52
N GLU A 123 2.23 -1.56 9.86
CA GLU A 123 3.61 -1.44 9.43
C GLU A 123 3.74 -1.54 7.90
N LEU A 124 3.00 -2.47 7.26
CA LEU A 124 2.94 -2.61 5.81
C LEU A 124 2.28 -1.41 5.12
N ILE A 125 1.18 -0.90 5.69
CA ILE A 125 0.50 0.32 5.23
C ILE A 125 1.43 1.53 5.27
N GLU A 126 2.31 1.62 6.27
CA GLU A 126 3.35 2.65 6.41
C GLU A 126 4.53 2.47 5.45
N GLY A 127 4.57 1.37 4.71
CA GLY A 127 5.69 1.04 3.82
C GLY A 127 6.99 0.76 4.55
N ARG A 128 6.92 0.41 5.83
CA ARG A 128 8.11 -0.01 6.57
C ARG A 128 8.49 -1.42 6.15
N ALA A 129 9.67 -1.55 5.57
CA ALA A 129 10.31 -2.84 5.43
C ALA A 129 11.50 -2.86 6.36
N GLY A 130 11.38 -3.67 7.36
CA GLY A 130 12.47 -4.11 8.19
C GLY A 130 12.41 -5.63 8.27
N ARG A 131 13.45 -6.24 8.80
CA ARG A 131 13.36 -7.61 9.29
C ARG A 131 12.39 -7.56 10.47
N ARG A 132 11.16 -8.05 10.26
CA ARG A 132 10.18 -8.16 11.34
C ARG A 132 10.58 -9.30 12.22
N ASP A 133 10.45 -9.07 13.51
CA ASP A 133 10.59 -10.12 14.49
C ASP A 133 9.25 -10.83 14.65
N TYR A 134 9.19 -12.07 14.19
CA TYR A 134 8.01 -12.93 14.33
C TYR A 134 8.07 -13.84 15.59
N ALA A 135 9.09 -13.71 16.43
CA ALA A 135 9.26 -14.56 17.60
C ALA A 135 8.01 -14.60 18.50
N ALA A 136 7.39 -13.44 18.74
CA ALA A 136 6.17 -13.36 19.54
C ALA A 136 4.97 -14.08 18.88
N LEU A 137 4.81 -13.97 17.55
CA LEU A 137 3.78 -14.71 16.79
C LEU A 137 4.02 -16.22 16.90
N HIS A 138 5.26 -16.67 16.72
CA HIS A 138 5.63 -18.08 16.81
C HIS A 138 5.48 -18.63 18.21
N GLU A 139 5.81 -17.84 19.24
CA GLU A 139 5.61 -18.21 20.64
C GLU A 139 4.14 -18.47 20.96
N LEU A 140 3.24 -17.55 20.58
CA LEU A 140 1.80 -17.75 20.78
C LEU A 140 1.27 -18.96 19.99
N ALA A 141 1.78 -19.22 18.80
CA ALA A 141 1.42 -20.41 18.02
C ALA A 141 1.92 -21.69 18.70
N ARG A 142 3.14 -21.71 19.28
CA ARG A 142 3.65 -22.83 20.07
C ARG A 142 2.82 -23.10 21.32
N ILE A 143 2.45 -22.05 22.04
CA ILE A 143 1.55 -22.15 23.20
C ILE A 143 0.22 -22.78 22.78
N ALA A 144 -0.39 -22.28 21.69
CA ALA A 144 -1.65 -22.78 21.17
C ALA A 144 -1.54 -24.26 20.74
N LEU A 145 -0.46 -24.63 20.05
CA LEU A 145 -0.19 -26.01 19.64
C LEU A 145 -0.04 -26.91 20.86
N GLY A 146 0.77 -26.53 21.83
CA GLY A 146 1.02 -27.31 23.04
C GLY A 146 -0.21 -27.50 23.95
N ARG A 147 -1.17 -26.55 23.87
CA ARG A 147 -2.46 -26.63 24.61
C ARG A 147 -3.59 -27.27 23.79
N GLY A 148 -3.34 -27.63 22.53
CA GLY A 148 -4.39 -28.16 21.63
C GLY A 148 -5.41 -27.09 21.18
N TRP A 149 -5.07 -25.81 21.27
CA TRP A 149 -5.96 -24.70 20.90
C TRP A 149 -5.82 -24.24 19.46
N LEU A 150 -4.83 -24.73 18.73
CA LEU A 150 -4.47 -24.23 17.39
C LEU A 150 -5.68 -24.13 16.44
N HIS A 151 -6.54 -25.14 16.45
CA HIS A 151 -7.77 -25.21 15.64
C HIS A 151 -9.04 -24.87 16.43
N SER A 152 -8.89 -24.26 17.60
CA SER A 152 -10.05 -23.89 18.42
C SER A 152 -10.68 -22.59 17.93
N PRO A 153 -12.03 -22.55 17.81
CA PRO A 153 -12.73 -21.33 17.48
C PRO A 153 -12.68 -20.34 18.64
N CYS A 154 -12.49 -19.08 18.32
CA CYS A 154 -12.53 -17.97 19.27
C CYS A 154 -13.27 -16.76 18.64
N GLY A 155 -13.89 -15.93 19.49
CA GLY A 155 -14.47 -14.65 19.08
C GLY A 155 -13.46 -13.53 19.27
N VAL A 156 -13.26 -12.72 18.24
CA VAL A 156 -12.47 -11.48 18.29
C VAL A 156 -13.27 -10.34 17.74
N VAL A 157 -13.01 -9.11 18.22
CA VAL A 157 -13.67 -7.90 17.71
C VAL A 157 -12.68 -7.14 16.83
N VAL A 158 -13.09 -6.83 15.61
CA VAL A 158 -12.30 -6.06 14.65
C VAL A 158 -13.20 -5.05 13.99
N ASP A 159 -12.84 -3.77 14.09
CA ASP A 159 -13.61 -2.67 13.49
C ASP A 159 -15.09 -2.69 13.90
N ARG A 160 -15.36 -2.91 15.19
CA ARG A 160 -16.70 -3.04 15.80
C ARG A 160 -17.49 -4.28 15.33
N ILE A 161 -16.87 -5.19 14.62
CA ILE A 161 -17.50 -6.41 14.12
C ILE A 161 -16.95 -7.59 14.91
N GLU A 162 -17.82 -8.33 15.58
CA GLU A 162 -17.46 -9.61 16.18
C GLU A 162 -17.27 -10.64 15.06
N ARG A 163 -16.11 -11.29 15.04
CA ARG A 163 -15.75 -12.32 14.08
C ARG A 163 -15.39 -13.60 14.79
N ALA A 164 -15.94 -14.70 14.30
CA ALA A 164 -15.43 -16.01 14.65
C ALA A 164 -14.11 -16.24 13.89
N ALA A 165 -13.06 -16.59 14.60
CA ALA A 165 -11.76 -16.92 14.05
C ALA A 165 -11.22 -18.19 14.72
N MET A 166 -10.24 -18.82 14.10
CA MET A 166 -9.43 -19.87 14.72
C MET A 166 -8.04 -19.30 15.00
N ILE A 167 -7.35 -19.88 15.95
CA ILE A 167 -6.01 -19.42 16.34
C ILE A 167 -5.04 -19.48 15.15
N ASP A 168 -5.02 -20.61 14.43
CA ASP A 168 -4.20 -20.77 13.22
C ASP A 168 -4.59 -19.78 12.11
N ALA A 169 -5.87 -19.44 11.97
CA ALA A 169 -6.33 -18.44 11.02
C ALA A 169 -5.77 -17.05 11.35
N LEU A 170 -5.78 -16.63 12.62
CA LEU A 170 -5.20 -15.36 13.06
C LEU A 170 -3.68 -15.34 12.85
N TYR A 171 -3.01 -16.43 13.17
CA TYR A 171 -1.58 -16.59 13.01
C TYR A 171 -1.16 -16.51 11.54
N PHE A 172 -1.78 -17.33 10.67
CA PHE A 172 -1.43 -17.32 9.24
C PHE A 172 -1.88 -16.05 8.53
N ARG A 173 -2.97 -15.39 8.96
CA ARG A 173 -3.35 -14.08 8.41
C ARG A 173 -2.20 -13.08 8.52
N ALA A 174 -1.56 -12.95 9.68
CA ALA A 174 -0.45 -12.03 9.88
C ALA A 174 0.74 -12.34 8.96
N LEU A 175 1.13 -13.61 8.89
CA LEU A 175 2.28 -14.06 8.10
C LEU A 175 2.03 -13.98 6.59
N LEU A 176 0.81 -14.32 6.12
CA LEU A 176 0.43 -14.23 4.71
C LEU A 176 0.31 -12.79 4.25
N LEU A 177 -0.19 -11.90 5.11
CA LEU A 177 -0.28 -10.48 4.82
C LEU A 177 1.11 -9.90 4.53
N ASP A 178 2.09 -10.19 5.36
CA ASP A 178 3.48 -9.79 5.10
C ASP A 178 4.04 -10.44 3.83
N ARG A 179 3.86 -11.73 3.68
CA ARG A 179 4.39 -12.48 2.55
C ARG A 179 3.89 -11.95 1.21
N PHE A 180 2.61 -11.61 1.14
CA PHE A 180 2.00 -11.13 -0.10
C PHE A 180 2.12 -9.63 -0.32
N THR A 181 2.39 -8.83 0.70
CA THR A 181 2.54 -7.39 0.51
C THR A 181 3.89 -7.03 -0.06
N SER A 182 4.98 -7.57 0.48
CA SER A 182 6.39 -7.32 0.10
C SER A 182 6.72 -5.88 -0.36
N GLY A 183 6.00 -4.89 0.15
CA GLY A 183 6.15 -3.46 -0.19
C GLY A 183 5.58 -3.06 -1.56
N SER A 184 4.87 -3.95 -2.27
CA SER A 184 4.35 -3.71 -3.63
C SER A 184 2.87 -3.33 -3.69
N LEU A 185 2.16 -3.36 -2.57
CA LEU A 185 0.75 -2.99 -2.47
C LEU A 185 0.57 -1.59 -1.90
N SER A 186 -0.36 -0.83 -2.46
CA SER A 186 -0.80 0.44 -1.88
C SER A 186 -1.58 0.21 -0.58
N ARG A 187 -1.77 1.26 0.21
CA ARG A 187 -2.54 1.23 1.47
C ARG A 187 -3.92 0.58 1.30
N GLN A 188 -4.68 0.97 0.28
CA GLN A 188 -5.99 0.39 -0.02
C GLN A 188 -5.88 -1.08 -0.45
N GLN A 189 -4.86 -1.45 -1.19
CA GLN A 189 -4.64 -2.84 -1.60
C GLN A 189 -4.24 -3.74 -0.42
N VAL A 190 -3.48 -3.23 0.55
CA VAL A 190 -3.21 -3.95 1.80
C VAL A 190 -4.49 -4.21 2.58
N GLU A 191 -5.40 -3.23 2.66
CA GLU A 191 -6.71 -3.40 3.30
C GLU A 191 -7.58 -4.44 2.59
N VAL A 192 -7.60 -4.43 1.25
CA VAL A 192 -8.31 -5.45 0.45
C VAL A 192 -7.70 -6.83 0.64
N LEU A 193 -6.37 -6.95 0.62
CA LEU A 193 -5.69 -8.21 0.87
C LEU A 193 -6.03 -8.76 2.25
N ASP A 194 -6.00 -7.91 3.27
CA ASP A 194 -6.37 -8.29 4.63
C ASP A 194 -7.81 -8.80 4.73
N ALA A 195 -8.75 -8.12 4.05
CA ALA A 195 -10.14 -8.56 4.01
C ALA A 195 -10.29 -9.94 3.33
N PHE A 196 -9.56 -10.20 2.25
CA PHE A 196 -9.54 -11.54 1.64
C PHE A 196 -8.95 -12.58 2.58
N LEU A 197 -7.86 -12.28 3.27
CA LEU A 197 -7.26 -13.22 4.21
C LEU A 197 -8.19 -13.53 5.38
N TRP A 198 -8.98 -12.57 5.87
CA TRP A 198 -10.04 -12.82 6.86
C TRP A 198 -11.09 -13.83 6.39
N GLU A 199 -11.44 -13.82 5.11
CA GLU A 199 -12.41 -14.76 4.54
C GLU A 199 -11.77 -16.12 4.21
N TRP A 200 -10.48 -16.16 3.87
CA TRP A 200 -9.81 -17.36 3.39
C TRP A 200 -9.14 -18.19 4.47
N THR A 201 -8.52 -17.53 5.47
CA THR A 201 -7.74 -18.24 6.50
C THR A 201 -8.56 -19.25 7.31
N PRO A 202 -9.87 -19.09 7.59
CA PRO A 202 -10.64 -20.15 8.19
C PRO A 202 -10.71 -21.47 7.39
N TRP A 203 -10.44 -21.41 6.08
CA TRP A 203 -10.39 -22.58 5.19
C TRP A 203 -8.97 -23.14 5.01
N LEU A 204 -7.97 -22.49 5.59
CA LEU A 204 -6.56 -22.81 5.44
C LEU A 204 -6.00 -23.45 6.70
N MET A 205 -6.63 -24.48 7.20
CA MET A 205 -6.17 -25.16 8.43
C MET A 205 -4.65 -25.34 8.42
N ALA A 206 -4.00 -24.99 9.54
CA ALA A 206 -2.60 -25.25 9.73
C ALA A 206 -2.33 -26.76 9.63
N LEU A 207 -1.29 -27.12 8.89
CA LEU A 207 -0.85 -28.51 8.78
C LEU A 207 0.44 -28.66 9.63
N GLU A 208 0.54 -29.72 10.41
CA GLU A 208 1.77 -30.07 11.14
C GLU A 208 2.75 -30.83 10.24
N GLU A 209 2.25 -31.40 9.13
CA GLU A 209 3.05 -32.10 8.13
C GLU A 209 2.86 -31.48 6.74
N PRO A 210 3.92 -31.36 5.92
CA PRO A 210 3.82 -30.81 4.58
C PRO A 210 3.06 -31.75 3.64
N ARG A 211 2.02 -31.24 2.99
CA ARG A 211 1.25 -31.97 1.97
C ARG A 211 1.21 -31.18 0.66
N GLY A 212 1.93 -31.62 -0.33
CA GLY A 212 2.02 -30.95 -1.63
C GLY A 212 2.83 -29.66 -1.58
N ALA A 213 2.46 -28.67 -2.38
CA ALA A 213 3.11 -27.37 -2.39
C ALA A 213 2.65 -26.54 -1.18
N VAL A 214 3.60 -26.16 -0.34
CA VAL A 214 3.34 -25.48 0.93
C VAL A 214 4.25 -24.26 1.15
N MET A 215 3.78 -23.33 1.97
CA MET A 215 4.64 -22.42 2.72
C MET A 215 4.71 -22.89 4.16
N ARG A 216 5.86 -22.70 4.79
CA ARG A 216 6.09 -23.06 6.18
C ARG A 216 6.40 -21.84 7.05
N ALA A 217 5.97 -21.90 8.28
CA ALA A 217 6.42 -21.09 9.39
C ALA A 217 7.26 -21.96 10.31
N ASP A 218 8.51 -21.60 10.49
CA ASP A 218 9.45 -22.25 11.40
C ASP A 218 9.27 -21.59 12.77
N LEU A 219 8.71 -22.35 13.73
CA LEU A 219 8.33 -21.83 15.03
C LEU A 219 9.54 -21.48 15.92
N ASP A 220 10.73 -21.98 15.63
CA ASP A 220 11.95 -21.68 16.37
C ASP A 220 12.75 -20.54 15.76
N SER A 221 12.21 -19.89 14.71
CA SER A 221 12.84 -18.77 14.03
C SER A 221 12.18 -17.43 14.36
N ASP A 222 12.83 -16.35 13.98
CA ASP A 222 12.29 -14.99 13.97
C ASP A 222 11.79 -14.57 12.57
N HIS A 223 11.58 -15.53 11.66
CA HIS A 223 11.31 -15.29 10.26
C HIS A 223 9.85 -15.56 9.90
N GLY A 224 9.35 -14.82 8.90
CA GLY A 224 8.04 -15.09 8.31
C GLY A 224 8.02 -16.35 7.42
N LEU A 225 6.96 -16.48 6.61
CA LEU A 225 6.73 -17.64 5.76
C LEU A 225 7.82 -17.87 4.70
N ARG A 226 8.19 -19.13 4.52
CA ARG A 226 9.14 -19.60 3.51
C ARG A 226 8.50 -20.70 2.64
N TYR A 227 8.89 -20.78 1.40
CA TYR A 227 8.44 -21.87 0.51
C TYR A 227 9.14 -23.18 0.86
N GLY A 228 8.38 -24.28 0.71
CA GLY A 228 8.89 -25.63 0.83
C GLY A 228 8.75 -26.27 2.22
N PRO A 229 9.07 -27.55 2.33
CA PRO A 229 8.73 -28.38 3.50
C PRO A 229 9.63 -28.20 4.73
N GLY A 230 10.74 -27.48 4.66
CA GLY A 230 11.67 -27.40 5.80
C GLY A 230 12.55 -28.62 5.98
N ARG A 231 13.28 -28.67 7.09
CA ARG A 231 14.09 -29.83 7.45
C ARG A 231 13.29 -30.77 8.34
N PRO A 232 13.48 -32.09 8.23
CA PRO A 232 12.85 -33.03 9.12
C PRO A 232 13.21 -32.74 10.61
N GLY A 233 12.19 -32.73 11.47
CA GLY A 233 12.36 -32.53 12.90
C GLY A 233 12.34 -31.06 13.36
N GLU A 234 12.27 -30.09 12.46
CA GLU A 234 12.02 -28.69 12.83
C GLU A 234 10.53 -28.51 13.17
N PRO A 235 10.18 -27.80 14.27
CA PRO A 235 8.80 -27.53 14.62
C PRO A 235 8.24 -26.48 13.64
N CYS A 236 7.51 -26.94 12.64
CA CYS A 236 6.95 -26.12 11.59
C CYS A 236 5.44 -26.25 11.51
N LEU A 237 4.77 -25.14 11.18
CA LEU A 237 3.39 -25.13 10.72
C LEU A 237 3.36 -24.79 9.21
N TYR A 238 2.45 -25.45 8.50
CA TYR A 238 2.37 -25.33 7.05
C TYR A 238 1.02 -24.81 6.59
N VAL A 239 1.03 -24.02 5.52
CA VAL A 239 -0.18 -23.61 4.79
C VAL A 239 -0.11 -24.07 3.33
N SER A 240 -1.22 -24.60 2.84
CA SER A 240 -1.33 -25.17 1.49
C SER A 240 -1.43 -24.06 0.43
N LEU A 241 -0.50 -24.02 -0.52
CA LEU A 241 -0.56 -23.12 -1.68
C LEU A 241 -1.74 -23.44 -2.61
N PRO A 242 -2.06 -24.71 -2.94
CA PRO A 242 -3.26 -25.03 -3.71
C PRO A 242 -4.56 -24.57 -3.04
N ALA A 243 -4.65 -24.63 -1.72
CA ALA A 243 -5.83 -24.16 -1.00
C ALA A 243 -5.98 -22.63 -1.11
N LEU A 244 -4.90 -21.86 -1.00
CA LEU A 244 -4.89 -20.40 -1.22
C LEU A 244 -5.31 -20.06 -2.66
N GLU A 245 -4.76 -20.75 -3.66
CA GLU A 245 -5.12 -20.52 -5.07
C GLU A 245 -6.59 -20.87 -5.34
N ALA A 246 -7.12 -21.92 -4.73
CA ALA A 246 -8.54 -22.28 -4.84
C ALA A 246 -9.45 -21.14 -4.29
N GLN A 247 -9.11 -20.53 -3.15
CA GLN A 247 -9.86 -19.41 -2.62
C GLN A 247 -9.79 -18.19 -3.54
N ARG A 248 -8.60 -17.87 -4.06
CA ARG A 248 -8.43 -16.79 -5.03
C ARG A 248 -9.28 -17.02 -6.28
N GLN A 249 -9.25 -18.24 -6.82
CA GLN A 249 -10.00 -18.62 -8.02
C GLN A 249 -11.51 -18.51 -7.81
N ALA A 250 -12.03 -18.94 -6.65
CA ALA A 250 -13.44 -18.82 -6.32
C ALA A 250 -13.92 -17.36 -6.31
N VAL A 251 -13.08 -16.43 -5.84
CA VAL A 251 -13.36 -14.99 -5.90
C VAL A 251 -13.40 -14.50 -7.35
N VAL A 252 -12.42 -14.89 -8.19
CA VAL A 252 -12.38 -14.51 -9.61
C VAL A 252 -13.61 -15.01 -10.36
N GLU A 253 -14.03 -16.27 -10.12
CA GLU A 253 -15.23 -16.85 -10.72
C GLU A 253 -16.51 -16.11 -10.28
N ALA A 254 -16.58 -15.69 -9.01
CA ALA A 254 -17.68 -14.87 -8.52
C ALA A 254 -17.77 -13.53 -9.25
N PHE A 255 -16.62 -12.88 -9.52
CA PHE A 255 -16.57 -11.65 -10.34
C PHE A 255 -17.07 -11.89 -11.77
N HIS A 256 -16.58 -12.93 -12.43
CA HIS A 256 -17.01 -13.27 -13.80
C HIS A 256 -18.50 -13.59 -13.88
N ALA A 257 -19.06 -14.16 -12.82
CA ALA A 257 -20.49 -14.44 -12.72
C ALA A 257 -21.35 -13.21 -12.36
N GLY A 258 -20.76 -12.01 -12.32
CA GLY A 258 -21.44 -10.77 -11.93
C GLY A 258 -21.86 -10.72 -10.46
N ARG A 259 -21.39 -11.65 -9.65
CA ARG A 259 -21.60 -11.63 -8.21
C ARG A 259 -20.61 -10.66 -7.59
N VAL A 260 -21.11 -9.65 -6.90
CA VAL A 260 -20.26 -8.75 -6.13
C VAL A 260 -19.60 -9.57 -5.03
N VAL A 261 -18.27 -9.56 -4.99
CA VAL A 261 -17.55 -10.18 -3.88
C VAL A 261 -17.81 -9.33 -2.64
N PRO A 262 -18.42 -9.88 -1.60
CA PRO A 262 -18.65 -9.13 -0.38
C PRO A 262 -17.31 -8.93 0.33
N ALA A 263 -16.64 -7.84 0.01
CA ALA A 263 -15.63 -7.33 0.93
C ALA A 263 -16.38 -6.85 2.17
N ARG A 264 -15.97 -7.27 3.35
CA ARG A 264 -16.55 -6.86 4.62
C ARG A 264 -15.74 -5.74 5.24
N GLY A 265 -16.39 -4.98 6.11
CA GLY A 265 -15.71 -3.88 6.81
C GLY A 265 -15.27 -2.77 5.86
N ARG A 266 -14.16 -2.13 6.19
CA ARG A 266 -13.60 -0.99 5.42
C ARG A 266 -13.28 -1.31 3.96
N ALA A 267 -12.92 -2.55 3.66
CA ALA A 267 -12.63 -2.96 2.29
C ALA A 267 -13.85 -2.86 1.36
N ALA A 268 -15.08 -2.89 1.89
CA ALA A 268 -16.30 -2.70 1.11
C ALA A 268 -16.41 -1.29 0.48
N GLU A 269 -15.76 -0.30 1.08
CA GLU A 269 -15.74 1.09 0.61
C GLU A 269 -14.63 1.34 -0.43
N ILE A 270 -13.73 0.37 -0.63
CA ILE A 270 -12.62 0.46 -1.55
C ILE A 270 -13.07 0.10 -2.97
N ARG A 271 -12.60 0.86 -3.94
CA ARG A 271 -12.94 0.68 -5.35
C ARG A 271 -12.59 -0.71 -5.88
N LEU A 272 -13.40 -1.22 -6.78
CA LEU A 272 -13.28 -2.56 -7.37
C LEU A 272 -11.91 -2.82 -8.01
N GLU A 273 -11.29 -1.79 -8.58
CA GLU A 273 -9.98 -1.91 -9.21
C GLU A 273 -8.86 -2.33 -8.25
N ALA A 274 -8.94 -1.90 -7.00
CA ALA A 274 -7.98 -2.34 -5.99
C ALA A 274 -8.13 -3.83 -5.70
N HIS A 275 -9.37 -4.36 -5.70
CA HIS A 275 -9.64 -5.78 -5.55
C HIS A 275 -9.06 -6.59 -6.73
N VAL A 276 -9.31 -6.15 -7.96
CA VAL A 276 -8.77 -6.79 -9.16
C VAL A 276 -7.24 -6.77 -9.16
N ALA A 277 -6.64 -5.65 -8.76
CA ALA A 277 -5.19 -5.52 -8.67
C ALA A 277 -4.58 -6.49 -7.63
N VAL A 278 -5.22 -6.64 -6.46
CA VAL A 278 -4.79 -7.60 -5.42
C VAL A 278 -4.91 -9.03 -5.91
N LEU A 279 -6.02 -9.42 -6.54
CA LEU A 279 -6.20 -10.77 -7.09
C LEU A 279 -5.17 -11.10 -8.18
N SER A 280 -4.84 -10.13 -9.02
CA SER A 280 -3.80 -10.26 -10.05
C SER A 280 -2.40 -10.36 -9.44
N HIS A 281 -2.12 -9.60 -8.39
CA HIS A 281 -0.87 -9.67 -7.64
C HIS A 281 -0.70 -11.04 -6.96
N LEU A 282 -1.73 -11.52 -6.27
CA LEU A 282 -1.74 -12.84 -5.62
C LEU A 282 -1.51 -13.97 -6.62
N ARG A 283 -2.13 -13.90 -7.81
CA ARG A 283 -1.88 -14.90 -8.87
C ARG A 283 -0.38 -14.99 -9.19
N ARG A 284 0.26 -13.87 -9.47
CA ARG A 284 1.69 -13.83 -9.80
C ARG A 284 2.56 -14.39 -8.68
N THR A 285 2.26 -14.01 -7.45
CA THR A 285 3.03 -14.44 -6.28
C THR A 285 2.84 -15.93 -5.98
N LEU A 286 1.62 -16.47 -6.08
CA LEU A 286 1.32 -17.88 -5.82
C LEU A 286 1.85 -18.82 -6.91
N LEU A 287 1.78 -18.41 -8.17
CA LEU A 287 2.25 -19.22 -9.30
C LEU A 287 3.75 -19.08 -9.56
N GLY A 288 4.44 -18.20 -8.86
CA GLY A 288 5.86 -17.95 -9.09
C GLY A 288 6.16 -17.24 -10.42
N ASP A 289 5.14 -16.61 -11.03
CA ASP A 289 5.26 -15.92 -12.32
C ASP A 289 6.02 -14.58 -12.22
N GLU A 290 6.58 -14.25 -11.05
CA GLU A 290 7.50 -13.12 -10.90
C GLU A 290 8.89 -13.48 -11.48
N VAL A 291 8.97 -13.63 -12.78
CA VAL A 291 10.25 -13.58 -13.48
C VAL A 291 10.75 -12.14 -13.36
N ARG A 292 11.60 -11.89 -12.37
CA ARG A 292 12.26 -10.60 -12.24
C ARG A 292 13.21 -10.46 -13.42
N ALA A 293 13.03 -9.38 -14.19
CA ALA A 293 14.00 -9.02 -15.20
C ALA A 293 15.41 -8.94 -14.55
N PRO A 294 16.44 -9.43 -15.25
CA PRO A 294 17.81 -9.29 -14.77
C PRO A 294 18.09 -7.83 -14.37
N ARG A 295 18.77 -7.64 -13.27
CA ARG A 295 19.14 -6.31 -12.79
C ARG A 295 20.62 -6.12 -13.00
N GLU A 296 20.96 -4.95 -13.52
CA GLU A 296 22.32 -4.54 -13.75
C GLU A 296 22.68 -3.39 -12.80
N PRO A 297 23.96 -3.26 -12.40
CA PRO A 297 24.41 -2.07 -11.72
C PRO A 297 24.06 -0.84 -12.55
N ALA A 298 23.58 0.21 -11.91
CA ALA A 298 23.21 1.41 -12.61
C ALA A 298 24.46 2.13 -13.13
N GLU A 299 24.44 2.56 -14.40
CA GLU A 299 25.50 3.40 -14.99
C GLU A 299 25.55 4.79 -14.35
N VAL A 300 24.44 5.25 -13.81
CA VAL A 300 24.26 6.58 -13.18
C VAL A 300 23.99 6.39 -11.70
N ALA A 301 24.81 7.01 -10.86
CA ALA A 301 24.72 6.88 -9.42
C ALA A 301 23.55 7.66 -8.80
N THR A 302 23.13 8.75 -9.44
CA THR A 302 22.05 9.62 -8.92
C THR A 302 21.10 10.07 -10.02
N VAL A 303 19.84 10.29 -9.67
CA VAL A 303 18.79 10.77 -10.57
C VAL A 303 18.03 11.92 -9.89
N GLU A 304 17.67 12.93 -10.67
CA GLU A 304 16.74 13.97 -10.21
C GLU A 304 15.31 13.46 -10.33
N ALA A 305 14.47 13.76 -9.34
CA ALA A 305 13.11 13.25 -9.26
C ALA A 305 12.09 14.34 -8.90
N TRP A 306 10.90 14.27 -9.51
CA TRP A 306 9.71 15.07 -9.21
C TRP A 306 8.56 14.14 -8.88
N VAL A 307 7.72 14.50 -7.92
CA VAL A 307 6.65 13.63 -7.43
C VAL A 307 5.29 14.27 -7.70
N GLY A 308 4.41 13.48 -8.30
CA GLY A 308 3.05 13.88 -8.60
C GLY A 308 2.88 14.58 -9.96
N LEU A 309 1.68 14.44 -10.49
CA LEU A 309 1.34 14.97 -11.84
C LEU A 309 1.57 16.49 -11.95
N LYS A 310 1.21 17.24 -10.90
CA LYS A 310 1.31 18.70 -10.90
C LYS A 310 2.76 19.19 -11.02
N ASP A 311 3.67 18.63 -10.21
CA ASP A 311 5.07 19.06 -10.19
C ASP A 311 5.79 18.68 -11.49
N ILE A 312 5.48 17.51 -12.05
CA ILE A 312 6.05 17.04 -13.31
C ILE A 312 5.53 17.90 -14.49
N THR A 313 4.22 18.19 -14.52
CA THR A 313 3.63 19.03 -15.54
C THR A 313 4.21 20.43 -15.53
N GLY A 314 4.30 21.06 -14.34
CA GLY A 314 4.89 22.38 -14.19
C GLY A 314 6.35 22.46 -14.66
N LEU A 315 7.16 21.43 -14.36
CA LEU A 315 8.53 21.34 -14.86
C LEU A 315 8.57 21.32 -16.39
N LEU A 316 7.77 20.45 -17.01
CA LEU A 316 7.78 20.26 -18.45
C LEU A 316 7.17 21.48 -19.20
N GLU A 317 6.23 22.20 -18.61
CA GLU A 317 5.74 23.49 -19.13
C GLU A 317 6.85 24.54 -19.17
N LEU A 318 7.59 24.70 -18.08
CA LEU A 318 8.73 25.62 -18.01
C LEU A 318 9.79 25.29 -19.08
N GLU A 319 10.08 24.03 -19.32
CA GLU A 319 11.06 23.61 -20.33
C GLU A 319 10.56 23.79 -21.77
N SER A 320 9.25 23.72 -21.99
CA SER A 320 8.64 23.89 -23.30
C SER A 320 8.58 25.36 -23.75
N HIS A 321 8.71 26.31 -22.82
CA HIS A 321 8.65 27.74 -23.07
C HIS A 321 9.94 28.46 -22.62
N PRO A 322 11.09 28.22 -23.26
CA PRO A 322 12.36 28.80 -22.83
C PRO A 322 12.39 30.33 -22.93
N GLN A 323 11.50 30.97 -23.74
CA GLN A 323 11.35 32.40 -23.80
C GLN A 323 10.56 32.97 -22.60
N GLY A 324 9.59 32.22 -22.07
CA GLY A 324 8.90 32.57 -20.84
C GLY A 324 9.83 32.61 -19.62
N LEU A 325 10.93 31.86 -19.66
CA LEU A 325 12.02 31.90 -18.70
C LEU A 325 12.77 33.24 -18.71
N ALA A 326 13.03 33.82 -19.88
CA ALA A 326 13.70 35.12 -20.03
C ALA A 326 12.77 36.29 -19.64
N ASP A 327 11.47 36.21 -20.00
CA ASP A 327 10.49 37.25 -19.69
C ASP A 327 10.06 37.20 -18.21
N ALA A 328 9.92 36.00 -17.64
CA ALA A 328 9.64 35.84 -16.21
C ALA A 328 10.78 36.36 -15.30
N THR A 329 12.04 36.31 -15.75
CA THR A 329 13.16 36.90 -15.05
C THR A 329 13.18 38.43 -15.11
N PHE A 330 12.50 39.04 -16.10
CA PHE A 330 12.45 40.49 -16.24
C PHE A 330 11.22 41.17 -15.57
N GLU A 331 10.09 40.50 -15.57
CA GLU A 331 8.88 41.02 -14.89
C GLU A 331 8.75 40.58 -13.43
N ALA A 332 9.37 39.46 -13.03
CA ALA A 332 9.35 38.93 -11.67
C ALA A 332 10.51 39.39 -10.80
N ALA A 333 11.03 40.59 -11.02
CA ALA A 333 11.91 41.26 -10.03
C ALA A 333 11.20 41.50 -8.67
N GLY A 334 9.99 40.97 -8.49
CA GLY A 334 9.21 40.94 -7.26
C GLY A 334 8.80 39.52 -6.75
N SER A 335 9.07 38.43 -7.45
CA SER A 335 8.77 37.08 -6.97
C SER A 335 9.79 36.03 -7.43
N THR A 336 11.02 36.23 -6.97
CA THR A 336 12.11 35.24 -7.03
C THR A 336 11.71 33.90 -6.37
N ASP A 337 10.77 33.95 -5.43
CA ASP A 337 10.31 32.82 -4.64
C ASP A 337 9.68 31.66 -5.45
N ALA A 338 9.01 31.96 -6.55
CA ALA A 338 8.34 30.89 -7.33
C ALA A 338 9.34 30.08 -8.18
N TYR A 339 10.42 30.74 -8.65
CA TYR A 339 11.46 30.09 -9.45
C TYR A 339 12.41 29.26 -8.57
N GLU A 340 12.85 29.83 -7.46
CA GLU A 340 13.63 29.15 -6.42
C GLU A 340 12.86 27.98 -5.82
N GLN A 341 11.54 28.08 -5.61
CA GLN A 341 10.73 26.96 -5.11
C GLN A 341 10.66 25.76 -6.03
N VAL A 342 10.77 25.93 -7.36
CA VAL A 342 10.75 24.80 -8.30
C VAL A 342 12.15 24.21 -8.50
N TYR A 343 13.21 25.03 -8.51
CA TYR A 343 14.59 24.60 -8.78
C TYR A 343 15.47 24.38 -7.55
N GLU A 344 15.24 25.06 -6.46
CA GLU A 344 16.11 25.03 -5.26
C GLU A 344 15.62 24.10 -4.14
N ARG A 345 14.71 23.17 -4.38
CA ARG A 345 14.42 22.14 -3.36
C ARG A 345 15.60 21.17 -3.29
N PRO A 346 16.52 21.28 -2.30
CA PRO A 346 17.82 20.60 -2.29
C PRO A 346 17.76 19.09 -2.10
N GLN A 347 16.60 18.45 -2.14
CA GLN A 347 16.40 17.04 -1.77
C GLN A 347 15.73 16.20 -2.84
N ARG A 348 15.77 16.62 -4.10
CA ARG A 348 15.16 15.87 -5.21
C ARG A 348 16.11 14.87 -5.88
N ARG A 349 17.21 14.51 -5.24
CA ARG A 349 18.16 13.52 -5.75
C ARG A 349 17.96 12.18 -5.07
N LEU A 350 17.80 11.16 -5.89
CA LEU A 350 17.71 9.77 -5.48
C LEU A 350 18.98 9.03 -5.89
N GLU A 351 19.48 8.14 -5.05
CA GLU A 351 20.53 7.21 -5.42
C GLU A 351 19.94 6.07 -6.25
N VAL A 352 20.58 5.74 -7.37
CA VAL A 352 20.15 4.59 -8.19
C VAL A 352 20.91 3.37 -7.72
N LEU A 353 20.19 2.41 -7.16
CA LEU A 353 20.76 1.18 -6.61
C LEU A 353 20.99 0.14 -7.70
N ASP A 354 20.01 -0.05 -8.57
CA ASP A 354 20.08 -0.90 -9.76
C ASP A 354 19.03 -0.50 -10.81
N ALA A 355 19.19 -1.03 -12.00
CA ALA A 355 18.32 -0.82 -13.14
C ALA A 355 17.89 -2.15 -13.78
N SER A 356 16.75 -2.15 -14.45
CA SER A 356 16.26 -3.21 -15.31
C SER A 356 15.60 -2.59 -16.55
N GLU A 357 15.27 -3.39 -17.53
CA GLU A 357 14.53 -2.93 -18.70
C GLU A 357 13.20 -2.24 -18.34
N SER A 358 12.52 -2.73 -17.31
CA SER A 358 11.20 -2.23 -16.90
C SER A 358 11.24 -1.08 -15.88
N GLY A 359 12.40 -0.75 -15.27
CA GLY A 359 12.45 0.29 -14.25
C GLY A 359 13.72 0.30 -13.40
N TRP A 360 13.65 0.98 -12.27
CA TRP A 360 14.79 1.23 -11.39
C TRP A 360 14.47 0.94 -9.94
N ARG A 361 15.52 0.62 -9.19
CA ARG A 361 15.50 0.62 -7.73
C ARG A 361 16.31 1.81 -7.24
N LEU A 362 15.66 2.65 -6.45
CA LEU A 362 16.19 3.94 -6.01
C LEU A 362 16.22 3.99 -4.49
N GLU A 363 17.10 4.81 -3.92
CA GLU A 363 17.06 5.16 -2.50
C GLU A 363 16.73 6.64 -2.34
N ALA A 364 15.70 6.92 -1.55
CA ALA A 364 15.27 8.26 -1.17
C ALA A 364 15.58 8.52 0.31
N ARG A 365 16.00 9.74 0.66
CA ARG A 365 16.29 10.15 2.04
C ARG A 365 15.58 11.45 2.40
N GLY A 366 15.43 11.69 3.70
CA GLY A 366 14.87 12.93 4.23
C GLY A 366 13.39 13.15 3.93
N ALA A 367 12.96 14.41 3.90
CA ALA A 367 11.56 14.80 3.71
C ALA A 367 10.98 14.35 2.35
N PHE A 368 11.80 14.25 1.31
CA PHE A 368 11.36 13.79 -0.01
C PHE A 368 10.86 12.34 0.01
N ALA A 369 11.48 11.48 0.84
CA ALA A 369 11.06 10.10 1.02
C ALA A 369 9.62 9.97 1.54
N ALA A 370 9.11 10.96 2.29
CA ALA A 370 7.76 10.94 2.83
C ALA A 370 6.66 11.04 1.74
N GLY A 371 6.97 11.69 0.62
CA GLY A 371 6.04 11.83 -0.52
C GLY A 371 5.99 10.62 -1.44
N LEU A 372 6.95 9.68 -1.34
CA LEU A 372 7.04 8.52 -2.19
C LEU A 372 6.23 7.35 -1.61
N VAL A 373 5.12 7.05 -2.24
CA VAL A 373 4.23 5.93 -1.88
C VAL A 373 3.89 5.09 -3.10
N VAL A 374 3.52 3.84 -2.90
CA VAL A 374 3.11 2.94 -4.00
C VAL A 374 1.93 3.55 -4.76
N GLY A 375 2.04 3.56 -6.09
CA GLY A 375 1.08 4.17 -7.00
C GLY A 375 1.34 5.64 -7.31
N GLU A 376 2.35 6.27 -6.71
CA GLU A 376 2.70 7.67 -7.01
C GLU A 376 3.38 7.79 -8.38
N LEU A 377 3.08 8.89 -9.09
CA LEU A 377 3.75 9.25 -10.34
C LEU A 377 5.06 9.96 -10.02
N VAL A 378 6.15 9.53 -10.66
CA VAL A 378 7.45 10.19 -10.55
C VAL A 378 7.99 10.51 -11.93
N GLY A 379 8.57 11.70 -12.09
CA GLY A 379 9.39 12.08 -13.22
C GLY A 379 10.86 11.93 -12.84
N LEU A 380 11.63 11.22 -13.64
CA LEU A 380 13.04 10.94 -13.39
C LEU A 380 13.91 11.54 -14.49
N ARG A 381 14.98 12.24 -14.11
CA ARG A 381 15.99 12.78 -15.04
C ARG A 381 17.37 12.28 -14.66
N PHE A 382 17.94 11.45 -15.50
CA PHE A 382 19.24 10.82 -15.27
C PHE A 382 20.42 11.74 -15.62
N HIS A 383 20.21 12.72 -16.49
CA HIS A 383 21.20 13.71 -16.85
C HIS A 383 20.52 15.05 -17.20
N PRO A 384 21.10 16.20 -16.91
CA PRO A 384 20.48 17.52 -17.12
C PRO A 384 19.95 17.79 -18.55
N ARG A 385 20.51 17.10 -19.56
CA ARG A 385 20.10 17.23 -20.97
C ARG A 385 19.21 16.11 -21.48
N THR A 386 18.83 15.14 -20.63
CA THR A 386 17.94 14.06 -21.04
C THR A 386 16.49 14.39 -20.74
N PRO A 387 15.56 13.84 -21.52
CA PRO A 387 14.13 13.97 -21.22
C PRO A 387 13.79 13.43 -19.83
N VAL A 388 12.73 13.97 -19.24
CA VAL A 388 12.12 13.40 -18.04
C VAL A 388 11.44 12.09 -18.42
N VAL A 389 11.83 11.01 -17.76
CA VAL A 389 11.19 9.69 -17.89
C VAL A 389 10.10 9.58 -16.85
N LEU A 390 8.88 9.29 -17.28
CA LEU A 390 7.77 9.03 -16.36
C LEU A 390 7.83 7.61 -15.82
N ALA A 391 7.66 7.47 -14.53
CA ALA A 391 7.61 6.19 -13.85
C ALA A 391 6.51 6.17 -12.77
N CYS A 392 6.10 4.98 -12.38
CA CYS A 392 5.18 4.74 -11.28
C CYS A 392 5.91 4.05 -10.14
N VAL A 393 5.73 4.52 -8.92
CA VAL A 393 6.23 3.83 -7.73
C VAL A 393 5.44 2.52 -7.56
N VAL A 394 6.13 1.39 -7.64
CA VAL A 394 5.54 0.05 -7.53
C VAL A 394 5.93 -0.66 -6.24
N ARG A 395 6.93 -0.13 -5.53
CA ARG A 395 7.40 -0.70 -4.28
C ARG A 395 8.01 0.39 -3.40
N CYS A 396 7.72 0.35 -2.12
CA CYS A 396 8.36 1.17 -1.10
C CYS A 396 8.79 0.30 0.08
N VAL A 397 10.04 0.45 0.51
CA VAL A 397 10.66 -0.38 1.54
C VAL A 397 11.54 0.49 2.43
N ARG A 398 11.11 0.79 3.67
CA ARG A 398 11.94 1.54 4.63
C ARG A 398 12.96 0.60 5.26
N ARG A 399 14.22 0.99 5.29
CA ARG A 399 15.28 0.23 5.97
C ARG A 399 15.21 0.47 7.47
N ALA A 400 15.44 -0.61 8.25
CA ALA A 400 15.38 -0.56 9.71
C ALA A 400 16.49 0.31 10.34
N GLU A 401 17.63 0.47 9.66
CA GLU A 401 18.84 1.09 10.20
C GLU A 401 19.07 2.54 9.75
N GLY A 402 18.09 3.21 9.16
CA GLY A 402 18.32 4.56 8.66
C GLY A 402 17.09 5.29 8.17
N GLU A 403 17.26 6.57 7.88
CA GLU A 403 16.22 7.45 7.31
C GLU A 403 15.92 7.15 5.82
N GLY A 404 16.50 6.07 5.23
CA GLY A 404 16.39 5.73 3.82
C GLY A 404 15.13 4.95 3.47
N LEU A 405 14.50 5.33 2.35
CA LEU A 405 13.41 4.61 1.70
C LEU A 405 13.92 4.01 0.38
N GLU A 406 13.93 2.68 0.29
CA GLU A 406 14.14 2.00 -0.99
C GLU A 406 12.86 2.03 -1.80
N VAL A 407 12.94 2.51 -3.04
CA VAL A 407 11.80 2.70 -3.92
C VAL A 407 12.02 1.94 -5.22
N GLY A 408 11.13 1.01 -5.53
CA GLY A 408 11.06 0.39 -6.86
C GLY A 408 10.12 1.21 -7.74
N VAL A 409 10.58 1.59 -8.92
CA VAL A 409 9.77 2.33 -9.89
C VAL A 409 9.68 1.57 -11.20
N GLU A 410 8.48 1.51 -11.78
CA GLU A 410 8.20 0.93 -13.10
C GLU A 410 8.10 2.06 -14.12
N ARG A 411 8.79 1.92 -15.22
CA ARG A 411 8.81 2.89 -16.32
C ARG A 411 7.47 2.94 -17.04
N LEU A 412 6.97 4.15 -17.26
CA LEU A 412 5.71 4.42 -17.99
C LEU A 412 5.92 5.03 -19.38
N SER A 413 7.04 5.75 -19.59
CA SER A 413 7.38 6.36 -20.86
C SER A 413 8.68 5.81 -21.43
N HIS A 414 8.82 5.85 -22.73
CA HIS A 414 10.09 5.49 -23.39
C HIS A 414 11.21 6.48 -23.00
N PRO A 415 12.43 6.02 -22.68
CA PRO A 415 13.50 6.91 -22.19
C PRO A 415 14.00 7.92 -23.21
N ARG A 416 13.74 7.68 -24.51
CA ARG A 416 14.14 8.57 -25.60
C ARG A 416 13.03 9.46 -26.09
N LEU A 417 11.79 9.24 -25.69
CA LEU A 417 10.62 9.98 -26.11
C LEU A 417 10.11 10.82 -24.93
N ALA A 418 10.29 12.14 -25.05
CA ALA A 418 9.88 13.06 -24.00
C ALA A 418 8.35 13.08 -23.85
N ALA A 419 7.86 12.90 -22.63
CA ALA A 419 6.52 13.31 -22.27
C ALA A 419 6.39 14.84 -22.47
N ARG A 420 5.22 15.30 -22.91
CA ARG A 420 4.99 16.71 -23.23
C ARG A 420 3.76 17.23 -22.51
N PRO A 421 3.79 18.46 -22.01
CA PRO A 421 2.59 19.11 -21.53
C PRO A 421 1.63 19.33 -22.70
N CYS A 422 0.35 19.07 -22.46
CA CYS A 422 -0.70 19.22 -23.45
C CYS A 422 -1.94 19.82 -22.79
N ASN A 423 -2.42 20.93 -23.32
CA ASN A 423 -3.63 21.56 -22.83
C ASN A 423 -4.85 20.82 -23.37
N LEU A 424 -5.67 20.32 -22.47
CA LEU A 424 -6.97 19.74 -22.77
C LEU A 424 -8.07 20.67 -22.25
N ARG A 425 -9.09 20.89 -23.07
CA ARG A 425 -10.29 21.66 -22.72
C ARG A 425 -11.49 20.72 -22.83
N SER A 426 -12.26 20.63 -21.78
CA SER A 426 -13.54 19.94 -21.79
C SER A 426 -14.67 20.92 -22.08
N ASP A 427 -15.73 20.45 -22.73
CA ASP A 427 -16.95 21.25 -22.95
C ASP A 427 -17.65 21.58 -21.61
N ALA A 428 -17.35 20.84 -20.53
CA ALA A 428 -17.95 20.98 -19.21
C ALA A 428 -17.17 21.87 -18.21
N ARG A 429 -16.11 22.58 -18.62
CA ARG A 429 -15.33 23.56 -17.81
C ARG A 429 -13.96 23.14 -17.29
N ASP A 430 -13.54 21.91 -17.41
CA ASP A 430 -12.20 21.53 -16.96
C ASP A 430 -11.16 21.85 -18.05
N GLN A 431 -10.50 23.00 -17.87
CA GLN A 431 -9.31 23.34 -18.65
C GLN A 431 -8.09 23.03 -17.80
N GLY A 432 -7.15 22.24 -18.32
CA GLY A 432 -5.92 21.93 -17.60
C GLY A 432 -4.82 21.43 -18.51
N THR A 433 -3.59 21.50 -18.03
CA THR A 433 -2.44 20.93 -18.69
C THR A 433 -2.20 19.53 -18.13
N TYR A 434 -2.04 18.58 -19.04
CA TYR A 434 -1.83 17.17 -18.77
C TYR A 434 -0.62 16.66 -19.54
N LEU A 435 -0.15 15.46 -19.27
CA LEU A 435 1.03 14.93 -19.93
C LEU A 435 0.65 14.00 -21.07
N PHE A 436 1.04 14.36 -22.28
CA PHE A 436 1.02 13.46 -23.42
C PHE A 436 2.28 12.58 -23.36
N VAL A 437 2.08 11.27 -23.48
CA VAL A 437 3.13 10.23 -23.44
C VAL A 437 3.16 9.57 -24.81
N PRO A 438 4.18 9.84 -25.64
CA PRO A 438 4.33 9.18 -26.93
C PRO A 438 4.53 7.67 -26.77
N GLY A 439 3.92 6.88 -27.63
CA GLY A 439 4.13 5.44 -27.73
C GLY A 439 5.45 5.09 -28.41
N GLU A 440 5.84 3.83 -28.32
CA GLU A 440 7.10 3.33 -28.88
C GLU A 440 7.01 3.03 -30.38
N ASP A 441 5.82 2.89 -30.93
CA ASP A 441 5.61 2.57 -32.34
C ASP A 441 5.27 3.80 -33.19
N GLU A 442 5.71 3.78 -34.42
CA GLU A 442 5.44 4.84 -35.40
C GLU A 442 3.94 4.97 -35.73
N SER A 443 3.13 3.99 -35.39
CA SER A 443 1.69 3.99 -35.63
C SER A 443 0.90 4.86 -34.65
N GLY A 444 1.54 5.36 -33.56
CA GLY A 444 0.89 6.11 -32.49
C GLY A 444 -0.14 5.31 -31.66
N ARG A 445 -0.25 4.00 -31.90
CA ARG A 445 -1.23 3.14 -31.21
C ARG A 445 -0.99 3.04 -29.70
N HIS A 446 0.21 3.36 -29.26
CA HIS A 446 0.60 3.33 -27.86
C HIS A 446 0.72 4.71 -27.22
N ASP A 447 0.33 5.75 -27.94
CA ASP A 447 0.21 7.09 -27.36
C ASP A 447 -0.82 7.08 -26.21
N ALA A 448 -0.55 7.86 -25.19
CA ALA A 448 -1.41 7.96 -24.02
C ALA A 448 -1.33 9.33 -23.37
N PHE A 449 -2.28 9.62 -22.47
CA PHE A 449 -2.23 10.77 -21.59
C PHE A 449 -2.13 10.34 -20.15
N VAL A 450 -1.34 11.05 -19.35
CA VAL A 450 -1.44 11.00 -17.90
C VAL A 450 -2.38 12.09 -17.45
N VAL A 451 -3.51 11.68 -16.90
CA VAL A 451 -4.61 12.58 -16.49
C VAL A 451 -5.05 12.28 -15.05
N PRO A 452 -5.64 13.25 -14.35
CA PRO A 452 -6.33 12.98 -13.09
C PRO A 452 -7.46 11.98 -13.29
N TYR A 453 -7.61 11.07 -12.34
CA TYR A 453 -8.59 9.99 -12.43
C TYR A 453 -10.03 10.46 -12.66
N ARG A 454 -10.41 11.61 -12.06
CA ARG A 454 -11.73 12.23 -12.18
C ARG A 454 -12.15 12.50 -13.63
N LEU A 455 -11.19 12.75 -14.53
CA LEU A 455 -11.50 13.02 -15.94
C LEU A 455 -11.95 11.79 -16.73
N LEU A 456 -11.64 10.59 -16.22
CA LEU A 456 -12.04 9.35 -16.86
C LEU A 456 -13.46 8.91 -16.46
N GLU A 457 -14.00 9.48 -15.39
CA GLU A 457 -15.34 9.15 -14.87
C GLU A 457 -16.45 9.92 -15.60
N SER A 458 -16.09 11.00 -16.30
CA SER A 458 -17.07 11.91 -16.89
C SER A 458 -17.55 11.52 -18.28
N ASN A 459 -16.93 10.55 -18.96
CA ASN A 459 -17.18 10.22 -20.38
C ASN A 459 -17.16 11.46 -21.31
N GLU A 460 -16.43 12.49 -20.93
CA GLU A 460 -16.38 13.76 -21.64
C GLU A 460 -15.47 13.70 -22.87
N ARG A 461 -15.78 14.57 -23.83
CA ARG A 461 -14.90 14.85 -24.95
C ARG A 461 -13.97 16.00 -24.59
N PHE A 462 -12.73 15.86 -24.96
CA PHE A 462 -11.69 16.85 -24.73
C PHE A 462 -11.22 17.42 -26.09
N ARG A 463 -10.88 18.70 -26.10
CA ARG A 463 -10.26 19.35 -27.21
C ARG A 463 -8.83 19.73 -26.93
N THR A 464 -7.96 19.56 -27.89
CA THR A 464 -6.56 19.98 -27.85
C THR A 464 -6.17 20.63 -29.18
N VAL A 465 -5.18 21.52 -29.10
CA VAL A 465 -4.61 22.15 -30.30
C VAL A 465 -3.24 21.55 -30.57
N ARG A 466 -3.04 21.02 -31.77
CA ARG A 466 -1.74 20.53 -32.22
C ARG A 466 -1.45 21.06 -33.61
N GLY A 467 -0.29 21.72 -33.79
CA GLY A 467 0.08 22.30 -35.07
C GLY A 467 -0.93 23.35 -35.61
N GLY A 468 -1.62 24.08 -34.71
CA GLY A 468 -2.63 25.07 -35.08
C GLY A 468 -4.00 24.51 -35.47
N ARG A 469 -4.23 23.20 -35.32
CA ARG A 469 -5.50 22.52 -35.55
C ARG A 469 -6.13 22.04 -34.27
N ASP A 470 -7.45 22.18 -34.17
CA ASP A 470 -8.26 21.65 -33.08
C ASP A 470 -8.56 20.16 -33.31
N PHE A 471 -8.35 19.35 -32.31
CA PHE A 471 -8.68 17.92 -32.28
C PHE A 471 -9.60 17.61 -31.10
N ALA A 472 -10.66 16.87 -31.37
CA ALA A 472 -11.49 16.30 -30.33
C ALA A 472 -11.04 14.88 -30.05
N LEU A 473 -10.85 14.54 -28.74
CA LEU A 473 -10.46 13.23 -28.31
C LEU A 473 -11.35 12.74 -27.16
N ALA A 474 -11.47 11.43 -27.03
CA ALA A 474 -12.12 10.77 -25.91
C ALA A 474 -11.18 9.70 -25.33
N PHE A 475 -11.15 9.59 -24.01
CA PHE A 475 -10.38 8.54 -23.37
C PHE A 475 -11.13 7.21 -23.48
N ASN A 476 -10.46 6.16 -23.98
CA ASN A 476 -11.10 4.89 -24.28
C ASN A 476 -10.60 3.71 -23.48
N ARG A 477 -9.34 3.75 -23.00
CA ARG A 477 -8.72 2.64 -22.29
C ARG A 477 -7.77 3.13 -21.23
N VAL A 478 -8.00 2.72 -19.97
CA VAL A 478 -7.03 2.91 -18.89
C VAL A 478 -5.99 1.80 -18.96
N ARG A 479 -4.72 2.17 -19.19
CA ARG A 479 -3.58 1.25 -19.27
C ARG A 479 -2.94 1.03 -17.90
N ARG A 480 -2.85 2.11 -17.13
CA ARG A 480 -2.30 2.09 -15.78
C ARG A 480 -3.07 3.07 -14.91
N ARG A 481 -3.23 2.72 -13.66
CA ARG A 481 -3.79 3.60 -12.62
C ARG A 481 -2.77 3.76 -11.51
N GLY A 482 -2.63 4.99 -11.04
CA GLY A 482 -1.83 5.34 -9.89
C GLY A 482 -2.65 6.13 -8.88
N ARG A 483 -1.95 6.78 -7.97
CA ARG A 483 -2.57 7.59 -6.93
C ARG A 483 -3.06 8.93 -7.49
N GLY A 484 -4.36 9.06 -7.69
CA GLY A 484 -4.97 10.29 -8.22
C GLY A 484 -4.76 10.54 -9.71
N TRP A 485 -4.08 9.65 -10.43
CA TRP A 485 -3.81 9.75 -11.87
C TRP A 485 -4.04 8.43 -12.61
N ALA A 486 -4.21 8.51 -13.92
CA ALA A 486 -4.24 7.36 -14.80
C ALA A 486 -3.47 7.64 -16.09
N LEU A 487 -2.83 6.60 -16.63
CA LEU A 487 -2.33 6.55 -18.00
C LEU A 487 -3.45 5.99 -18.88
N ALA A 488 -4.03 6.86 -19.72
CA ALA A 488 -5.20 6.57 -20.53
C ALA A 488 -4.88 6.63 -22.01
N GLY A 489 -5.28 5.60 -22.76
CA GLY A 489 -5.36 5.65 -24.20
C GLY A 489 -6.52 6.54 -24.62
N TYR A 490 -6.48 7.03 -25.86
CA TYR A 490 -7.49 7.91 -26.40
C TYR A 490 -7.83 7.54 -27.84
N GLU A 491 -8.96 8.03 -28.32
CA GLU A 491 -9.35 8.00 -29.71
C GLU A 491 -9.68 9.41 -30.17
N MET A 492 -9.37 9.70 -31.42
CA MET A 492 -9.74 10.96 -32.08
C MET A 492 -11.19 10.84 -32.53
N VAL A 493 -12.03 11.77 -32.07
CA VAL A 493 -13.49 11.70 -32.32
C VAL A 493 -13.86 12.36 -33.70
N ASP A 494 -13.12 13.39 -34.10
CA ASP A 494 -13.46 14.22 -35.28
C ASP A 494 -12.42 14.13 -36.42
N ALA A 495 -11.40 13.27 -36.30
CA ALA A 495 -10.38 13.15 -37.34
C ALA A 495 -10.82 12.15 -38.43
N SER A 496 -10.84 12.60 -39.69
CA SER A 496 -10.86 11.68 -40.81
C SER A 496 -9.63 10.75 -40.74
N PRO A 497 -9.80 9.43 -40.95
CA PRO A 497 -8.68 8.48 -40.87
C PRO A 497 -7.47 8.82 -41.73
N TRP A 498 -7.66 9.64 -42.76
CA TRP A 498 -6.62 10.03 -43.69
C TRP A 498 -5.80 11.27 -43.27
N GLU A 499 -6.24 12.02 -42.26
CA GLU A 499 -5.50 13.19 -41.74
C GLU A 499 -4.44 12.84 -40.71
N ILE A 500 -4.44 11.61 -40.21
CA ILE A 500 -3.50 11.11 -39.18
C ILE A 500 -2.11 10.80 -39.77
N VAL A 501 -1.99 10.62 -41.09
CA VAL A 501 -0.75 10.14 -41.73
C VAL A 501 0.22 11.26 -42.07
N ILE A 502 -0.17 12.55 -41.96
CA ILE A 502 0.64 13.69 -42.48
C ILE A 502 1.03 14.72 -41.39
N ALA A 503 0.82 14.43 -40.09
CA ALA A 503 1.17 15.38 -39.04
C ALA A 503 2.27 14.80 -38.07
#